data_109a0fd00e261afb28f3714f5e5e8287
#
_entry.id   109a0fd00e261afb28f3714f5e5e8287
#
_cell.length_a   1.000
_cell.length_b   1.000
_cell.length_c   1.000
_cell.angle_alpha   90.00
_cell.angle_beta   90.00
_cell.angle_gamma   90.00
#
_symmetry.space_group_name_H-M   'P 1'
#
loop_
_entity.id
_entity.type
_entity.pdbx_description
1 polymer ?
#
loop_
_entity_poly.entity_id
_entity_poly.type
_entity_poly.pdbx_seq_one_letter_code
_entity_poly.pdbx_strand_id
1 'polypeptide(L)'
;MYYVKPLIAEDIHYVASIMSEISNITALHSINHSLAEWKCIFEENARDADEENFLICTDNDVCAWLKLNGLLNTDTAWISMLVVADKYKYQGVGKYAVEFAFEYLQSKGFNQISVQTTEDNNAAKNLYKKCGFSIVELKEFRTEDGTKINSYVMLKTLESKKYSLVLPDETHEEAYIQMMDKWKSIEENIQPELLRRYSKSLGANVSYWKWLQWCEDDRTTGSMLSTGVPCTLYFFVDDTGEIFGAIEINQKNTHRGHLHAGIVPWNRGKGLGTKMLELALEICRNIGMTNVDIVPYKSNKSAIKTILKNGGVLMDEFYEDEKWSQRYMVSL
;
A
#
# COMPACT_ATOMS: atom_id res chain seq x y z
N MET A 1 4.69 -8.78 -16.52
CA MET A 1 4.93 -8.31 -15.12
C MET A 1 3.74 -8.72 -14.29
N TYR A 2 3.91 -9.08 -13.00
CA TYR A 2 2.76 -9.35 -12.12
C TYR A 2 2.29 -8.05 -11.48
N TYR A 3 0.97 -7.93 -11.27
CA TYR A 3 0.36 -6.87 -10.48
C TYR A 3 -0.81 -7.43 -9.64
N VAL A 4 -1.25 -6.67 -8.63
CA VAL A 4 -2.32 -7.07 -7.73
C VAL A 4 -3.50 -6.13 -7.88
N LYS A 5 -4.71 -6.70 -7.91
CA LYS A 5 -5.96 -5.95 -7.82
C LYS A 5 -6.87 -6.55 -6.73
N PRO A 6 -7.70 -5.72 -6.06
CA PRO A 6 -8.76 -6.23 -5.20
C PRO A 6 -9.71 -7.14 -5.99
N LEU A 7 -10.19 -8.21 -5.35
CA LEU A 7 -11.26 -9.05 -5.90
C LEU A 7 -12.59 -8.32 -5.77
N ILE A 8 -13.33 -8.23 -6.86
CA ILE A 8 -14.70 -7.68 -6.91
C ILE A 8 -15.69 -8.76 -7.38
N ALA A 9 -16.98 -8.51 -7.25
CA ALA A 9 -18.02 -9.50 -7.54
C ALA A 9 -17.99 -10.02 -8.99
N GLU A 10 -17.64 -9.16 -9.93
CA GLU A 10 -17.52 -9.50 -11.36
C GLU A 10 -16.37 -10.48 -11.64
N ASP A 11 -15.35 -10.50 -10.76
CA ASP A 11 -14.16 -11.31 -10.91
C ASP A 11 -14.29 -12.72 -10.31
N ILE A 12 -15.38 -13.04 -9.60
CA ILE A 12 -15.51 -14.29 -8.85
C ILE A 12 -15.40 -15.54 -9.75
N HIS A 13 -15.70 -15.42 -11.03
CA HIS A 13 -15.56 -16.50 -12.00
C HIS A 13 -14.10 -16.96 -12.17
N TYR A 14 -13.11 -16.07 -11.95
CA TYR A 14 -11.70 -16.47 -11.94
C TYR A 14 -11.36 -17.34 -10.73
N VAL A 15 -11.89 -16.98 -9.55
CA VAL A 15 -11.72 -17.79 -8.33
C VAL A 15 -12.34 -19.16 -8.53
N ALA A 16 -13.59 -19.24 -9.03
CA ALA A 16 -14.27 -20.50 -9.33
C ALA A 16 -13.46 -21.35 -10.31
N SER A 17 -12.90 -20.76 -11.37
CA SER A 17 -12.06 -21.46 -12.34
C SER A 17 -10.79 -22.04 -11.71
N ILE A 18 -10.04 -21.24 -10.98
CA ILE A 18 -8.79 -21.65 -10.32
C ILE A 18 -9.07 -22.75 -9.28
N MET A 19 -10.13 -22.62 -8.50
CA MET A 19 -10.50 -23.59 -7.46
C MET A 19 -11.07 -24.90 -8.03
N SER A 20 -11.56 -24.91 -9.27
CA SER A 20 -12.04 -26.14 -9.94
C SER A 20 -10.91 -27.00 -10.51
N GLU A 21 -9.67 -26.53 -10.53
CA GLU A 21 -8.53 -27.30 -11.00
C GLU A 21 -8.23 -28.48 -10.05
N ILE A 22 -8.12 -29.70 -10.60
CA ILE A 22 -7.97 -30.94 -9.80
C ILE A 22 -6.78 -30.86 -8.83
N SER A 23 -5.67 -30.28 -9.27
CA SER A 23 -4.47 -30.12 -8.44
C SER A 23 -4.72 -29.23 -7.22
N ASN A 24 -5.57 -28.20 -7.36
CA ASN A 24 -5.92 -27.28 -6.28
C ASN A 24 -6.93 -27.92 -5.32
N ILE A 25 -7.94 -28.61 -5.85
CA ILE A 25 -8.89 -29.42 -5.04
C ILE A 25 -8.11 -30.41 -4.18
N THR A 26 -7.18 -31.16 -4.80
CA THR A 26 -6.37 -32.16 -4.10
C THR A 26 -5.47 -31.53 -3.03
N ALA A 27 -4.75 -30.47 -3.37
CA ALA A 27 -3.79 -29.81 -2.46
C ALA A 27 -4.46 -29.12 -1.26
N LEU A 28 -5.72 -28.68 -1.42
CA LEU A 28 -6.49 -28.02 -0.38
C LEU A 28 -7.44 -28.96 0.37
N HIS A 29 -7.56 -30.21 -0.09
CA HIS A 29 -8.59 -31.15 0.38
C HIS A 29 -10.00 -30.53 0.37
N SER A 30 -10.30 -29.72 -0.65
CA SER A 30 -11.56 -29.02 -0.82
C SER A 30 -12.53 -29.79 -1.72
N ILE A 31 -13.78 -29.37 -1.71
CA ILE A 31 -14.78 -29.81 -2.66
C ILE A 31 -14.90 -28.82 -3.81
N ASN A 32 -15.37 -29.28 -4.95
CA ASN A 32 -15.58 -28.40 -6.10
C ASN A 32 -16.94 -27.68 -5.98
N HIS A 33 -16.90 -26.37 -5.86
CA HIS A 33 -18.09 -25.51 -5.85
C HIS A 33 -18.40 -24.99 -7.24
N SER A 34 -19.69 -24.91 -7.55
CA SER A 34 -20.16 -24.25 -8.76
C SER A 34 -19.94 -22.72 -8.69
N LEU A 35 -19.98 -22.04 -9.83
CA LEU A 35 -19.89 -20.59 -9.87
C LEU A 35 -21.01 -19.90 -9.05
N ALA A 36 -22.19 -20.49 -9.00
CA ALA A 36 -23.29 -19.97 -8.20
C ALA A 36 -23.00 -20.02 -6.69
N GLU A 37 -22.46 -21.15 -6.22
CA GLU A 37 -22.02 -21.30 -4.81
C GLU A 37 -20.89 -20.33 -4.47
N TRP A 38 -19.90 -20.17 -5.36
CA TRP A 38 -18.83 -19.17 -5.15
C TRP A 38 -19.35 -17.75 -5.05
N LYS A 39 -20.38 -17.39 -5.83
CA LYS A 39 -21.03 -16.07 -5.71
C LYS A 39 -21.69 -15.89 -4.36
N CYS A 40 -22.42 -16.90 -3.86
CA CYS A 40 -23.03 -16.86 -2.53
C CYS A 40 -21.97 -16.70 -1.43
N ILE A 41 -20.91 -17.52 -1.47
CA ILE A 41 -19.79 -17.46 -0.51
C ILE A 41 -19.16 -16.06 -0.52
N PHE A 42 -18.93 -15.48 -1.71
CA PHE A 42 -18.36 -14.15 -1.82
C PHE A 42 -19.29 -13.07 -1.26
N GLU A 43 -20.59 -13.13 -1.54
CA GLU A 43 -21.57 -12.16 -1.04
C GLU A 43 -21.73 -12.21 0.48
N GLU A 44 -21.67 -13.42 1.07
CA GLU A 44 -21.70 -13.62 2.52
C GLU A 44 -20.46 -12.99 3.18
N ASN A 45 -19.28 -13.19 2.59
CA ASN A 45 -18.01 -12.72 3.14
C ASN A 45 -17.65 -11.27 2.74
N ALA A 46 -18.30 -10.70 1.72
CA ALA A 46 -17.99 -9.36 1.22
C ALA A 46 -18.22 -8.22 2.24
N ARG A 47 -18.93 -8.52 3.33
CA ARG A 47 -19.20 -7.58 4.43
C ARG A 47 -18.31 -7.82 5.65
N ASP A 48 -17.47 -8.85 5.61
CA ASP A 48 -16.58 -9.16 6.72
C ASP A 48 -15.37 -8.21 6.68
N ALA A 49 -15.31 -7.30 7.63
CA ALA A 49 -14.20 -6.36 7.77
C ALA A 49 -12.88 -7.04 8.18
N ASP A 50 -12.94 -8.30 8.63
CA ASP A 50 -11.78 -9.11 8.99
C ASP A 50 -11.07 -9.75 7.78
N GLU A 51 -11.67 -9.64 6.57
CA GLU A 51 -11.16 -10.27 5.37
C GLU A 51 -10.88 -9.29 4.24
N GLU A 52 -9.82 -9.57 3.49
CA GLU A 52 -9.55 -8.92 2.20
C GLU A 52 -9.10 -9.94 1.16
N ASN A 53 -9.59 -9.77 -0.05
CA ASN A 53 -9.36 -10.68 -1.16
C ASN A 53 -8.70 -9.96 -2.34
N PHE A 54 -7.70 -10.60 -2.95
CA PHE A 54 -6.92 -10.04 -4.05
C PHE A 54 -6.72 -11.05 -5.17
N LEU A 55 -6.60 -10.54 -6.40
CA LEU A 55 -6.16 -11.30 -7.55
C LEU A 55 -4.75 -10.89 -7.95
N ILE A 56 -3.90 -11.87 -8.23
CA ILE A 56 -2.59 -11.69 -8.83
C ILE A 56 -2.75 -11.85 -10.33
N CYS A 57 -2.39 -10.84 -11.10
CA CYS A 57 -2.64 -10.75 -12.52
C CYS A 57 -1.37 -10.53 -13.33
N THR A 58 -1.42 -10.90 -14.59
CA THR A 58 -0.59 -10.37 -15.68
C THR A 58 -1.46 -9.47 -16.56
N ASP A 59 -0.86 -8.79 -17.55
CA ASP A 59 -1.60 -7.93 -18.48
C ASP A 59 -2.74 -8.67 -19.23
N ASN A 60 -2.65 -9.99 -19.34
CA ASN A 60 -3.57 -10.81 -20.13
C ASN A 60 -4.43 -11.77 -19.31
N ASP A 61 -4.16 -11.97 -18.01
CA ASP A 61 -4.78 -13.07 -17.27
C ASP A 61 -4.72 -12.93 -15.75
N VAL A 62 -5.59 -13.70 -15.06
CA VAL A 62 -5.53 -13.89 -13.60
C VAL A 62 -4.73 -15.15 -13.29
N CYS A 63 -3.69 -15.00 -12.47
CA CYS A 63 -2.71 -16.04 -12.16
C CYS A 63 -2.97 -16.74 -10.81
N ALA A 64 -3.51 -15.99 -9.82
CA ALA A 64 -3.74 -16.53 -8.48
C ALA A 64 -4.81 -15.72 -7.72
N TRP A 65 -5.38 -16.37 -6.72
CA TRP A 65 -6.23 -15.76 -5.70
C TRP A 65 -5.50 -15.78 -4.34
N LEU A 66 -5.49 -14.63 -3.68
CA LEU A 66 -4.95 -14.42 -2.34
C LEU A 66 -6.06 -13.90 -1.42
N LYS A 67 -6.27 -14.55 -0.27
CA LYS A 67 -7.18 -14.12 0.78
C LYS A 67 -6.41 -13.88 2.07
N LEU A 68 -6.59 -12.72 2.65
CA LEU A 68 -6.08 -12.34 3.96
C LEU A 68 -7.24 -12.25 4.94
N ASN A 69 -7.03 -12.68 6.18
CA ASN A 69 -7.97 -12.49 7.29
C ASN A 69 -7.26 -12.21 8.61
N GLY A 70 -8.04 -12.06 9.70
CA GLY A 70 -7.50 -11.60 10.98
C GLY A 70 -7.13 -10.13 10.97
N LEU A 71 -7.73 -9.32 10.06
CA LEU A 71 -7.39 -7.92 9.87
C LEU A 71 -7.93 -6.99 10.96
N LEU A 72 -8.83 -7.48 11.80
CA LEU A 72 -9.30 -6.81 13.02
C LEU A 72 -8.42 -7.11 14.25
N ASN A 73 -7.52 -8.09 14.16
CA ASN A 73 -6.53 -8.36 15.20
C ASN A 73 -5.44 -7.28 15.20
N THR A 74 -4.77 -7.14 16.34
CA THR A 74 -3.74 -6.10 16.48
C THR A 74 -2.34 -6.57 16.07
N ASP A 75 -2.05 -7.88 16.14
CA ASP A 75 -0.66 -8.37 16.04
C ASP A 75 -0.42 -9.33 14.88
N THR A 76 -1.37 -10.22 14.58
CA THR A 76 -1.17 -11.32 13.63
C THR A 76 -2.30 -11.38 12.62
N ALA A 77 -1.98 -11.25 11.35
CA ALA A 77 -2.89 -11.53 10.25
C ALA A 77 -2.54 -12.88 9.60
N TRP A 78 -3.45 -13.39 8.77
CA TRP A 78 -3.32 -14.69 8.14
C TRP A 78 -3.40 -14.60 6.62
N ILE A 79 -2.55 -15.36 5.93
CA ILE A 79 -2.86 -15.80 4.57
C ILE A 79 -3.78 -17.02 4.73
N SER A 80 -5.09 -16.79 4.64
CA SER A 80 -6.09 -17.86 4.77
C SER A 80 -6.26 -18.66 3.48
N MET A 81 -5.97 -18.04 2.32
CA MET A 81 -5.97 -18.71 1.04
C MET A 81 -4.91 -18.12 0.11
N LEU A 82 -4.16 -18.99 -0.54
CA LEU A 82 -3.30 -18.65 -1.67
C LEU A 82 -3.35 -19.79 -2.68
N VAL A 83 -4.00 -19.56 -3.80
CA VAL A 83 -4.21 -20.58 -4.84
C VAL A 83 -3.72 -20.04 -6.17
N VAL A 84 -2.79 -20.74 -6.78
CA VAL A 84 -2.19 -20.41 -8.08
C VAL A 84 -2.81 -21.30 -9.15
N ALA A 85 -3.23 -20.72 -10.26
CA ALA A 85 -3.74 -21.47 -11.42
C ALA A 85 -2.63 -22.39 -11.99
N ASP A 86 -2.99 -23.60 -12.40
CA ASP A 86 -2.05 -24.67 -12.79
C ASP A 86 -1.02 -24.19 -13.83
N LYS A 87 -1.46 -23.43 -14.83
CA LYS A 87 -0.60 -22.89 -15.88
C LYS A 87 0.44 -21.87 -15.38
N TYR A 88 0.30 -21.34 -14.16
CA TYR A 88 1.20 -20.36 -13.56
C TYR A 88 2.00 -20.90 -12.37
N LYS A 89 1.78 -22.17 -11.98
CA LYS A 89 2.56 -22.81 -10.93
C LYS A 89 4.05 -22.85 -11.28
N TYR A 90 4.89 -22.77 -10.26
CA TYR A 90 6.36 -22.80 -10.36
C TYR A 90 7.00 -21.63 -11.17
N GLN A 91 6.23 -20.59 -11.50
CA GLN A 91 6.71 -19.41 -12.23
C GLN A 91 6.92 -18.19 -11.32
N GLY A 92 6.95 -18.38 -10.00
CA GLY A 92 7.19 -17.31 -9.03
C GLY A 92 5.93 -16.58 -8.55
N VAL A 93 4.74 -16.86 -9.10
CA VAL A 93 3.47 -16.20 -8.72
C VAL A 93 3.17 -16.31 -7.23
N GLY A 94 3.32 -17.53 -6.65
CA GLY A 94 3.08 -17.72 -5.22
C GLY A 94 4.03 -16.91 -4.35
N LYS A 95 5.32 -16.83 -4.74
CA LYS A 95 6.29 -15.98 -4.02
C LYS A 95 5.90 -14.51 -4.11
N TYR A 96 5.56 -14.01 -5.29
CA TYR A 96 5.10 -12.64 -5.50
C TYR A 96 3.87 -12.31 -4.63
N ALA A 97 2.88 -13.22 -4.56
CA ALA A 97 1.69 -13.04 -3.73
C ALA A 97 2.01 -12.97 -2.23
N VAL A 98 2.95 -13.79 -1.75
CA VAL A 98 3.41 -13.75 -0.35
C VAL A 98 4.18 -12.47 -0.04
N GLU A 99 5.06 -12.02 -0.94
CA GLU A 99 5.79 -10.75 -0.80
C GLU A 99 4.84 -9.55 -0.78
N PHE A 100 3.83 -9.54 -1.65
CA PHE A 100 2.76 -8.54 -1.58
C PHE A 100 2.04 -8.56 -0.23
N ALA A 101 1.67 -9.76 0.29
CA ALA A 101 1.01 -9.87 1.58
C ALA A 101 1.87 -9.30 2.71
N PHE A 102 3.20 -9.49 2.69
CA PHE A 102 4.12 -8.89 3.65
C PHE A 102 4.06 -7.36 3.62
N GLU A 103 4.28 -6.77 2.45
CA GLU A 103 4.27 -5.32 2.28
C GLU A 103 2.91 -4.72 2.66
N TYR A 104 1.83 -5.38 2.26
CA TYR A 104 0.47 -4.95 2.54
C TYR A 104 0.17 -4.96 4.05
N LEU A 105 0.48 -6.05 4.75
CA LEU A 105 0.22 -6.20 6.19
C LEU A 105 1.15 -5.33 7.03
N GLN A 106 2.43 -5.18 6.66
CA GLN A 106 3.34 -4.22 7.29
C GLN A 106 2.79 -2.79 7.21
N SER A 107 2.27 -2.40 6.04
CA SER A 107 1.68 -1.07 5.85
C SER A 107 0.41 -0.83 6.69
N LYS A 108 -0.24 -1.91 7.14
CA LYS A 108 -1.38 -1.87 8.07
C LYS A 108 -0.96 -1.97 9.55
N GLY A 109 0.33 -2.13 9.82
CA GLY A 109 0.87 -2.16 11.18
C GLY A 109 0.95 -3.56 11.81
N PHE A 110 0.73 -4.63 11.03
CA PHE A 110 0.89 -5.99 11.54
C PHE A 110 2.36 -6.33 11.72
N ASN A 111 2.67 -7.00 12.83
CA ASN A 111 4.01 -7.45 13.19
C ASN A 111 4.26 -8.92 12.84
N GLN A 112 3.20 -9.68 12.60
CA GLN A 112 3.27 -11.10 12.30
C GLN A 112 2.27 -11.49 11.21
N ILE A 113 2.65 -12.50 10.45
CA ILE A 113 1.79 -13.15 9.47
C ILE A 113 1.86 -14.66 9.66
N SER A 114 0.70 -15.29 9.67
CA SER A 114 0.56 -16.74 9.80
C SER A 114 -0.04 -17.37 8.56
N VAL A 115 0.28 -18.62 8.35
CA VAL A 115 -0.37 -19.48 7.36
C VAL A 115 -0.62 -20.86 7.98
N GLN A 116 -1.64 -21.55 7.48
CA GLN A 116 -1.84 -22.97 7.78
C GLN A 116 -1.78 -23.79 6.50
N THR A 117 -1.06 -24.89 6.51
CA THR A 117 -0.97 -25.81 5.35
C THR A 117 -0.91 -27.26 5.82
N THR A 118 -1.48 -28.15 5.03
CA THR A 118 -1.52 -29.58 5.37
C THR A 118 -0.15 -30.23 5.26
N GLU A 119 0.06 -31.31 5.99
CA GLU A 119 1.34 -32.01 6.08
C GLU A 119 1.80 -32.56 4.71
N ASP A 120 0.89 -32.93 3.86
CA ASP A 120 1.13 -33.46 2.52
C ASP A 120 1.31 -32.38 1.43
N ASN A 121 0.90 -31.12 1.68
CA ASN A 121 1.10 -30.03 0.73
C ASN A 121 2.54 -29.52 0.73
N ASN A 122 3.44 -30.31 0.13
CA ASN A 122 4.86 -29.99 0.07
C ASN A 122 5.15 -28.71 -0.74
N ALA A 123 4.33 -28.40 -1.74
CA ALA A 123 4.51 -27.19 -2.54
C ALA A 123 4.32 -25.92 -1.69
N ALA A 124 3.23 -25.83 -0.92
CA ALA A 124 2.96 -24.72 -0.02
C ALA A 124 4.00 -24.62 1.10
N LYS A 125 4.35 -25.76 1.75
CA LYS A 125 5.40 -25.77 2.79
C LYS A 125 6.72 -25.23 2.30
N ASN A 126 7.15 -25.63 1.11
CA ASN A 126 8.40 -25.17 0.53
C ASN A 126 8.34 -23.69 0.13
N LEU A 127 7.21 -23.21 -0.39
CA LEU A 127 6.98 -21.81 -0.68
C LEU A 127 7.13 -20.97 0.59
N TYR A 128 6.38 -21.29 1.64
CA TYR A 128 6.39 -20.53 2.88
C TYR A 128 7.74 -20.56 3.59
N LYS A 129 8.43 -21.71 3.62
CA LYS A 129 9.80 -21.80 4.14
C LYS A 129 10.77 -20.90 3.36
N LYS A 130 10.70 -20.88 2.03
CA LYS A 130 11.52 -19.99 1.19
C LYS A 130 11.20 -18.52 1.41
N CYS A 131 9.98 -18.20 1.81
CA CYS A 131 9.55 -16.84 2.18
C CYS A 131 9.86 -16.49 3.65
N GLY A 132 10.53 -17.38 4.41
CA GLY A 132 11.00 -17.12 5.77
C GLY A 132 9.99 -17.46 6.87
N PHE A 133 8.95 -18.24 6.58
CA PHE A 133 8.08 -18.78 7.63
C PHE A 133 8.73 -19.96 8.35
N SER A 134 8.50 -20.02 9.65
CA SER A 134 8.89 -21.13 10.51
C SER A 134 7.66 -21.88 11.03
N ILE A 135 7.74 -23.20 11.15
CA ILE A 135 6.67 -24.00 11.77
C ILE A 135 6.66 -23.69 13.27
N VAL A 136 5.50 -23.28 13.78
CA VAL A 136 5.29 -22.97 15.20
C VAL A 136 4.36 -23.94 15.90
N GLU A 137 3.47 -24.61 15.15
CA GLU A 137 2.50 -25.51 15.73
C GLU A 137 2.11 -26.62 14.73
N LEU A 138 1.80 -27.81 15.26
CA LEU A 138 1.16 -28.90 14.53
C LEU A 138 -0.27 -29.05 15.06
N LYS A 139 -1.25 -28.96 14.17
CA LYS A 139 -2.68 -29.10 14.49
C LYS A 139 -3.32 -30.23 13.71
N GLU A 140 -4.31 -30.87 14.32
CA GLU A 140 -5.25 -31.71 13.58
C GLU A 140 -6.23 -30.79 12.86
N PHE A 141 -6.35 -30.97 11.55
CA PHE A 141 -7.29 -30.24 10.69
C PHE A 141 -8.34 -31.23 10.16
N ARG A 142 -9.58 -30.78 10.06
CA ARG A 142 -10.64 -31.50 9.37
C ARG A 142 -10.90 -30.88 8.02
N THR A 143 -10.76 -31.71 7.00
CA THR A 143 -11.09 -31.32 5.62
C THR A 143 -12.60 -31.19 5.45
N GLU A 144 -13.06 -30.60 4.35
CA GLU A 144 -14.48 -30.43 4.05
C GLU A 144 -15.23 -31.78 3.97
N ASP A 145 -14.56 -32.86 3.53
CA ASP A 145 -15.12 -34.24 3.51
C ASP A 145 -15.08 -34.95 4.86
N GLY A 146 -14.58 -34.26 5.92
CA GLY A 146 -14.52 -34.77 7.29
C GLY A 146 -13.27 -35.62 7.61
N THR A 147 -12.36 -35.81 6.68
CA THR A 147 -11.10 -36.51 6.91
C THR A 147 -10.22 -35.71 7.87
N LYS A 148 -9.56 -36.40 8.81
CA LYS A 148 -8.59 -35.77 9.72
C LYS A 148 -7.20 -35.89 9.14
N ILE A 149 -6.55 -34.72 8.98
CA ILE A 149 -5.16 -34.64 8.54
C ILE A 149 -4.38 -33.69 9.45
N ASN A 150 -3.07 -33.89 9.50
CA ASN A 150 -2.18 -32.96 10.18
C ASN A 150 -1.97 -31.71 9.34
N SER A 151 -1.88 -30.59 10.01
CA SER A 151 -1.51 -29.31 9.38
C SER A 151 -0.47 -28.58 10.21
N TYR A 152 0.39 -27.85 9.53
CA TYR A 152 1.35 -26.97 10.16
C TYR A 152 0.82 -25.54 10.19
N VAL A 153 0.84 -24.93 11.37
CA VAL A 153 0.78 -23.48 11.49
C VAL A 153 2.21 -22.96 11.34
N MET A 154 2.39 -22.07 10.40
CA MET A 154 3.68 -21.44 10.14
C MET A 154 3.56 -19.93 10.36
N LEU A 155 4.55 -19.34 10.99
CA LEU A 155 4.60 -17.93 11.37
C LEU A 155 5.83 -17.27 10.76
N LYS A 156 5.65 -16.03 10.34
CA LYS A 156 6.74 -15.10 10.04
C LYS A 156 6.53 -13.80 10.80
N THR A 157 7.55 -13.37 11.53
CA THR A 157 7.62 -12.00 12.07
C THR A 157 7.95 -11.05 10.92
N LEU A 158 7.14 -10.01 10.79
CA LEU A 158 7.36 -8.94 9.84
C LEU A 158 8.25 -7.91 10.54
N GLU A 159 9.42 -7.68 10.00
CA GLU A 159 10.23 -6.56 10.48
C GLU A 159 9.44 -5.28 10.23
N SER A 160 9.17 -4.51 11.27
CA SER A 160 8.49 -3.24 11.12
C SER A 160 9.43 -2.29 10.36
N LYS A 161 9.15 -2.05 9.08
CA LYS A 161 9.84 -0.97 8.37
C LYS A 161 9.60 0.32 9.11
N LYS A 162 10.66 0.93 9.60
CA LYS A 162 10.57 2.26 10.19
C LYS A 162 10.56 3.28 9.08
N TYR A 163 9.45 3.99 8.99
CA TYR A 163 9.35 5.12 8.07
C TYR A 163 9.56 6.43 8.83
N SER A 164 10.17 7.39 8.16
CA SER A 164 10.39 8.74 8.70
C SER A 164 10.17 9.80 7.62
N LEU A 165 9.93 11.02 8.09
CA LEU A 165 9.97 12.22 7.28
C LEU A 165 11.29 12.94 7.55
N VAL A 166 12.13 13.04 6.54
CA VAL A 166 13.44 13.67 6.62
C VAL A 166 13.54 14.86 5.69
N LEU A 167 14.31 15.87 6.07
CA LEU A 167 14.63 16.97 5.16
C LEU A 167 15.54 16.42 4.04
N PRO A 168 15.33 16.85 2.78
CA PRO A 168 16.28 16.56 1.73
C PRO A 168 17.67 17.10 2.09
N ASP A 169 18.70 16.29 1.85
CA ASP A 169 20.09 16.67 2.00
C ASP A 169 20.96 16.05 0.89
N GLU A 170 22.26 16.30 0.94
CA GLU A 170 23.20 15.85 -0.09
C GLU A 170 23.28 14.32 -0.23
N THR A 171 22.99 13.58 0.83
CA THR A 171 23.02 12.09 0.83
C THR A 171 21.90 11.46 0.02
N HIS A 172 20.83 12.21 -0.23
CA HIS A 172 19.65 11.74 -0.96
C HIS A 172 19.74 11.92 -2.48
N GLU A 173 20.82 12.52 -3.04
CA GLU A 173 20.88 12.90 -4.46
C GLU A 173 20.64 11.72 -5.39
N GLU A 174 21.36 10.62 -5.21
CA GLU A 174 21.26 9.44 -6.09
C GLU A 174 19.86 8.81 -6.01
N ALA A 175 19.36 8.57 -4.80
CA ALA A 175 18.03 8.00 -4.55
C ALA A 175 16.92 8.88 -5.14
N TYR A 176 17.04 10.20 -5.00
CA TYR A 176 16.10 11.16 -5.56
C TYR A 176 16.08 11.13 -7.09
N ILE A 177 17.25 11.15 -7.74
CA ILE A 177 17.36 11.10 -9.21
C ILE A 177 16.72 9.82 -9.74
N GLN A 178 17.09 8.65 -9.18
CA GLN A 178 16.53 7.37 -9.59
C GLN A 178 15.01 7.31 -9.40
N MET A 179 14.50 7.77 -8.26
CA MET A 179 13.07 7.87 -7.99
C MET A 179 12.36 8.76 -9.01
N MET A 180 12.88 9.97 -9.27
CA MET A 180 12.26 10.93 -10.18
C MET A 180 12.24 10.46 -11.62
N ASP A 181 13.32 9.85 -12.12
CA ASP A 181 13.40 9.32 -13.47
C ASP A 181 12.38 8.19 -13.68
N LYS A 182 12.29 7.28 -12.72
CA LYS A 182 11.29 6.22 -12.74
C LYS A 182 9.87 6.76 -12.64
N TRP A 183 9.62 7.75 -11.76
CA TRP A 183 8.30 8.35 -11.61
C TRP A 183 7.83 9.03 -12.89
N LYS A 184 8.70 9.86 -13.52
CA LYS A 184 8.42 10.53 -14.80
C LYS A 184 8.11 9.56 -15.94
N SER A 185 8.71 8.37 -15.94
CA SER A 185 8.42 7.35 -16.95
C SER A 185 7.00 6.77 -16.85
N ILE A 186 6.31 6.98 -15.72
CA ILE A 186 4.98 6.43 -15.45
C ILE A 186 3.90 7.51 -15.53
N GLU A 187 4.14 8.70 -14.98
CA GLU A 187 3.17 9.79 -14.97
C GLU A 187 3.86 11.18 -15.00
N GLU A 188 3.20 12.13 -15.63
CA GLU A 188 3.73 13.51 -15.74
C GLU A 188 3.41 14.38 -14.51
N ASN A 189 2.31 14.09 -13.81
CA ASN A 189 1.83 14.93 -12.71
C ASN A 189 2.38 14.48 -11.36
N ILE A 190 3.67 14.66 -11.16
CA ILE A 190 4.34 14.34 -9.89
C ILE A 190 3.97 15.38 -8.82
N GLN A 191 3.62 14.91 -7.64
CA GLN A 191 3.35 15.73 -6.45
C GLN A 191 4.30 15.36 -5.32
N PRO A 192 4.61 16.28 -4.42
CA PRO A 192 4.23 17.69 -4.36
C PRO A 192 5.01 18.59 -5.35
N GLU A 193 4.65 19.87 -5.39
CA GLU A 193 5.20 20.79 -6.40
C GLU A 193 6.69 21.06 -6.25
N LEU A 194 7.20 21.27 -5.04
CA LEU A 194 8.64 21.47 -4.78
C LEU A 194 9.47 20.28 -5.25
N LEU A 195 8.96 19.06 -5.09
CA LEU A 195 9.63 17.86 -5.56
C LEU A 195 9.90 17.91 -7.07
N ARG A 196 8.93 18.36 -7.87
CA ARG A 196 9.03 18.41 -9.34
C ARG A 196 9.76 19.64 -9.88
N ARG A 197 9.99 20.68 -9.07
CA ARG A 197 10.67 21.91 -9.51
C ARG A 197 12.09 21.66 -9.98
N TYR A 198 12.81 20.78 -9.32
CA TYR A 198 14.09 20.28 -9.83
C TYR A 198 13.96 19.76 -11.26
N SER A 199 12.84 19.13 -11.61
CA SER A 199 12.56 18.56 -12.93
C SER A 199 12.10 19.57 -13.98
N LYS A 200 11.29 20.59 -13.62
CA LYS A 200 10.69 21.54 -14.57
C LYS A 200 11.58 22.74 -14.91
N SER A 201 12.39 23.21 -13.96
CA SER A 201 13.35 24.29 -14.18
C SER A 201 14.54 23.85 -15.03
N LEU A 202 14.60 22.61 -15.41
CA LEU A 202 15.65 21.96 -16.17
C LEU A 202 15.43 22.05 -17.69
N GLY A 203 15.23 23.21 -18.18
CA GLY A 203 16.01 23.54 -19.38
C GLY A 203 17.47 23.49 -18.93
N ALA A 204 18.02 22.27 -18.75
CA ALA A 204 19.45 21.97 -18.73
C ALA A 204 20.29 22.57 -17.63
N ASN A 205 20.40 22.74 -16.51
CA ASN A 205 21.55 23.03 -15.60
C ASN A 205 21.25 23.43 -14.15
N VAL A 206 20.16 22.97 -13.54
CA VAL A 206 20.04 23.14 -12.09
C VAL A 206 20.61 21.91 -11.41
N SER A 207 21.69 22.04 -10.65
CA SER A 207 22.25 20.94 -9.86
C SER A 207 21.32 20.60 -8.68
N TYR A 208 21.42 19.37 -8.19
CA TYR A 208 20.69 18.94 -6.99
C TYR A 208 20.95 19.86 -5.80
N TRP A 209 22.20 20.31 -5.61
CA TRP A 209 22.57 21.28 -4.60
C TRP A 209 21.81 22.61 -4.73
N LYS A 210 21.62 23.12 -5.97
CA LYS A 210 20.82 24.34 -6.18
C LYS A 210 19.36 24.16 -5.83
N TRP A 211 18.81 22.97 -6.11
CA TRP A 211 17.46 22.62 -5.70
C TRP A 211 17.32 22.51 -4.17
N LEU A 212 18.31 21.95 -3.47
CA LEU A 212 18.35 21.95 -2.00
C LEU A 212 18.33 23.37 -1.43
N GLN A 213 19.06 24.30 -2.02
CA GLN A 213 18.99 25.71 -1.61
C GLN A 213 17.58 26.27 -1.78
N TRP A 214 16.88 25.95 -2.87
CA TRP A 214 15.49 26.36 -3.04
C TRP A 214 14.55 25.77 -2.00
N CYS A 215 14.73 24.52 -1.60
CA CYS A 215 13.97 23.92 -0.51
C CYS A 215 14.22 24.67 0.82
N GLU A 216 15.45 25.08 1.07
CA GLU A 216 15.81 25.87 2.26
C GLU A 216 15.23 27.29 2.22
N ASP A 217 15.29 27.97 1.06
CA ASP A 217 14.69 29.29 0.86
C ASP A 217 13.17 29.24 1.08
N ASP A 218 12.48 28.21 0.57
CA ASP A 218 11.04 28.04 0.79
C ASP A 218 10.71 27.73 2.24
N ARG A 219 11.53 26.93 2.92
CA ARG A 219 11.36 26.61 4.33
C ARG A 219 11.41 27.86 5.21
N THR A 220 12.26 28.82 4.86
CA THR A 220 12.50 30.02 5.66
C THR A 220 11.64 31.21 5.25
N THR A 221 11.43 31.41 3.97
CA THR A 221 10.79 32.62 3.43
C THR A 221 9.54 32.38 2.59
N GLY A 222 9.33 31.16 2.09
CA GLY A 222 8.28 30.84 1.12
C GLY A 222 8.46 31.53 -0.24
N SER A 223 9.67 31.96 -0.55
CA SER A 223 9.95 32.86 -1.70
C SER A 223 9.88 32.14 -3.04
N MET A 224 10.12 30.84 -3.06
CA MET A 224 10.13 30.04 -4.29
C MET A 224 8.73 29.57 -4.71
N LEU A 225 7.82 29.38 -3.76
CA LEU A 225 6.40 29.23 -4.02
C LEU A 225 5.77 30.63 -4.09
N SER A 226 5.07 30.94 -5.15
CA SER A 226 4.41 32.24 -5.34
C SER A 226 3.44 32.65 -4.22
N THR A 227 3.28 31.82 -3.22
CA THR A 227 2.40 32.01 -2.05
C THR A 227 3.00 32.94 -1.00
N GLY A 228 4.33 33.10 -0.93
CA GLY A 228 5.01 33.82 0.16
C GLY A 228 4.83 33.22 1.54
N VAL A 229 4.39 31.96 1.61
CA VAL A 229 4.20 31.21 2.85
C VAL A 229 5.34 30.21 3.00
N PRO A 230 6.05 30.21 4.14
CA PRO A 230 7.07 29.18 4.42
C PRO A 230 6.51 27.77 4.25
N CYS A 231 7.22 26.98 3.45
CA CYS A 231 6.83 25.61 3.11
C CYS A 231 8.02 24.68 3.25
N THR A 232 7.86 23.59 3.98
CA THR A 232 8.93 22.62 4.18
C THR A 232 8.62 21.34 3.42
N LEU A 233 9.54 20.94 2.54
CA LEU A 233 9.50 19.64 1.88
C LEU A 233 10.19 18.59 2.75
N TYR A 234 9.53 17.45 2.92
CA TYR A 234 10.10 16.25 3.52
C TYR A 234 10.05 15.09 2.54
N PHE A 235 11.14 14.31 2.50
CA PHE A 235 11.11 12.98 1.90
C PHE A 235 10.52 11.98 2.88
N PHE A 236 9.71 11.07 2.38
CA PHE A 236 9.20 9.92 3.11
C PHE A 236 10.09 8.73 2.78
N VAL A 237 10.90 8.32 3.74
CA VAL A 237 11.94 7.29 3.59
C VAL A 237 11.74 6.15 4.58
N ASP A 238 12.31 4.96 4.26
CA ASP A 238 12.50 3.89 5.22
C ASP A 238 13.89 3.94 5.86
N ASP A 239 14.19 2.97 6.71
CA ASP A 239 15.48 2.81 7.39
C ASP A 239 16.66 2.46 6.47
N THR A 240 16.42 2.12 5.21
CA THR A 240 17.44 1.94 4.17
C THR A 240 17.76 3.21 3.39
N GLY A 241 16.96 4.28 3.57
CA GLY A 241 17.06 5.53 2.81
C GLY A 241 16.33 5.50 1.46
N GLU A 242 15.54 4.44 1.17
CA GLU A 242 14.68 4.42 -0.01
C GLU A 242 13.60 5.49 0.12
N ILE A 243 13.38 6.28 -0.96
CA ILE A 243 12.37 7.35 -0.99
C ILE A 243 11.06 6.79 -1.57
N PHE A 244 10.01 6.76 -0.74
CA PHE A 244 8.67 6.28 -1.09
C PHE A 244 7.72 7.38 -1.53
N GLY A 245 8.10 8.64 -1.31
CA GLY A 245 7.29 9.79 -1.64
C GLY A 245 7.81 11.06 -0.97
N ALA A 246 7.00 12.10 -1.03
CA ALA A 246 7.33 13.36 -0.37
C ALA A 246 6.05 14.09 0.07
N ILE A 247 6.20 14.97 1.06
CA ILE A 247 5.14 15.82 1.57
C ILE A 247 5.66 17.23 1.82
N GLU A 248 4.88 18.21 1.40
CA GLU A 248 5.04 19.62 1.73
C GLU A 248 4.16 20.00 2.90
N ILE A 249 4.73 20.72 3.87
CA ILE A 249 4.02 21.29 5.03
C ILE A 249 4.11 22.80 4.96
N ASN A 250 2.97 23.46 4.70
CA ASN A 250 2.84 24.92 4.76
C ASN A 250 2.54 25.35 6.20
N GLN A 251 3.28 26.32 6.72
CA GLN A 251 3.09 26.82 8.08
C GLN A 251 1.80 27.63 8.27
N LYS A 252 1.24 28.14 7.17
CA LYS A 252 -0.04 28.86 7.17
C LYS A 252 -1.00 28.22 6.18
N ASN A 253 -2.29 28.31 6.47
CA ASN A 253 -3.31 27.84 5.55
C ASN A 253 -3.25 28.60 4.22
N THR A 254 -3.23 27.87 3.13
CA THR A 254 -3.35 28.38 1.77
C THR A 254 -4.70 27.96 1.20
N HIS A 255 -5.12 28.50 0.05
CA HIS A 255 -6.33 28.04 -0.63
C HIS A 255 -6.29 26.52 -0.93
N ARG A 256 -5.08 25.93 -1.03
CA ARG A 256 -4.83 24.49 -1.22
C ARG A 256 -4.63 23.70 0.07
N GLY A 257 -4.81 24.33 1.25
CA GLY A 257 -4.57 23.70 2.55
C GLY A 257 -3.11 23.80 3.02
N HIS A 258 -2.81 23.05 4.08
CA HIS A 258 -1.48 23.02 4.71
C HIS A 258 -0.57 21.95 4.10
N LEU A 259 -1.14 20.83 3.58
CA LEU A 259 -0.36 19.65 3.18
C LEU A 259 -0.56 19.30 1.70
N HIS A 260 0.55 19.07 1.01
CA HIS A 260 0.58 18.54 -0.35
C HIS A 260 1.51 17.33 -0.40
N ALA A 261 1.06 16.20 -0.92
CA ALA A 261 1.78 14.95 -0.80
C ALA A 261 1.65 14.06 -2.04
N GLY A 262 2.65 13.22 -2.25
CA GLY A 262 2.62 12.17 -3.26
C GLY A 262 3.41 10.94 -2.84
N ILE A 263 2.87 9.78 -3.16
CA ILE A 263 3.53 8.47 -3.05
C ILE A 263 3.92 8.01 -4.45
N VAL A 264 5.12 7.48 -4.59
CA VAL A 264 5.60 6.91 -5.87
C VAL A 264 4.63 5.86 -6.41
N PRO A 265 4.35 5.82 -7.73
CA PRO A 265 3.27 4.99 -8.30
C PRO A 265 3.37 3.51 -7.93
N TRP A 266 4.56 2.93 -7.95
CA TRP A 266 4.80 1.50 -7.68
C TRP A 266 4.65 1.09 -6.20
N ASN A 267 4.45 2.06 -5.31
CA ASN A 267 4.22 1.82 -3.88
C ASN A 267 2.84 2.32 -3.40
N ARG A 268 1.96 2.75 -4.30
CA ARG A 268 0.57 3.11 -3.96
C ARG A 268 -0.25 1.88 -3.59
N GLY A 269 -1.34 2.11 -2.83
CA GLY A 269 -2.23 1.03 -2.39
C GLY A 269 -1.75 0.23 -1.19
N LYS A 270 -0.52 0.45 -0.71
CA LYS A 270 0.12 -0.27 0.39
C LYS A 270 -0.01 0.43 1.77
N GLY A 271 -0.88 1.42 1.91
CA GLY A 271 -1.08 2.17 3.17
C GLY A 271 -0.03 3.27 3.44
N LEU A 272 1.02 3.38 2.62
CA LEU A 272 2.13 4.31 2.84
C LEU A 272 1.70 5.78 2.90
N GLY A 273 0.69 6.18 2.12
CA GLY A 273 0.13 7.53 2.21
C GLY A 273 -0.50 7.82 3.57
N THR A 274 -1.16 6.83 4.18
CA THR A 274 -1.73 6.96 5.53
C THR A 274 -0.63 7.15 6.58
N LYS A 275 0.46 6.35 6.49
CA LYS A 275 1.61 6.48 7.39
C LYS A 275 2.36 7.80 7.21
N MET A 276 2.56 8.24 5.97
CA MET A 276 3.19 9.52 5.68
C MET A 276 2.39 10.70 6.26
N LEU A 277 1.05 10.67 6.12
CA LEU A 277 0.19 11.70 6.69
C LEU A 277 0.21 11.68 8.22
N GLU A 278 0.18 10.51 8.86
CA GLU A 278 0.32 10.36 10.32
C GLU A 278 1.58 11.07 10.84
N LEU A 279 2.74 10.79 10.23
CA LEU A 279 4.02 11.43 10.58
C LEU A 279 4.02 12.94 10.32
N ALA A 280 3.40 13.40 9.25
CA ALA A 280 3.30 14.83 8.95
C ALA A 280 2.44 15.56 9.98
N LEU A 281 1.33 14.95 10.44
CA LEU A 281 0.48 15.52 11.49
C LEU A 281 1.23 15.60 12.83
N GLU A 282 2.13 14.66 13.12
CA GLU A 282 3.01 14.73 14.29
C GLU A 282 3.97 15.92 14.19
N ILE A 283 4.58 16.15 13.02
CA ILE A 283 5.41 17.34 12.79
C ILE A 283 4.57 18.61 12.98
N CYS A 284 3.36 18.67 12.42
CA CYS A 284 2.47 19.82 12.57
C CYS A 284 2.15 20.12 14.05
N ARG A 285 1.90 19.09 14.87
CA ARG A 285 1.75 19.27 16.34
C ARG A 285 2.99 19.85 16.98
N ASN A 286 4.15 19.33 16.63
CA ASN A 286 5.43 19.74 17.23
C ASN A 286 5.80 21.19 16.89
N ILE A 287 5.33 21.71 15.75
CA ILE A 287 5.51 23.13 15.39
C ILE A 287 4.36 24.04 15.88
N GLY A 288 3.43 23.51 16.70
CA GLY A 288 2.39 24.26 17.39
C GLY A 288 1.12 24.50 16.57
N MET A 289 0.88 23.78 15.48
CA MET A 289 -0.40 23.83 14.77
C MET A 289 -1.49 23.11 15.60
N THR A 290 -2.69 23.65 15.60
CA THR A 290 -3.85 23.05 16.28
C THR A 290 -4.79 22.34 15.32
N ASN A 291 -4.79 22.75 14.07
CA ASN A 291 -5.61 22.20 12.99
C ASN A 291 -4.82 22.15 11.69
N VAL A 292 -5.09 21.16 10.88
CA VAL A 292 -4.49 21.01 9.55
C VAL A 292 -5.59 20.84 8.51
N ASP A 293 -5.62 21.76 7.54
CA ASP A 293 -6.50 21.66 6.37
C ASP A 293 -5.81 20.93 5.24
N ILE A 294 -6.52 19.98 4.62
CA ILE A 294 -6.05 19.22 3.46
C ILE A 294 -7.13 19.28 2.39
N VAL A 295 -6.73 19.61 1.17
CA VAL A 295 -7.66 19.88 0.06
C VAL A 295 -7.40 18.95 -1.13
N PRO A 296 -7.92 17.72 -1.10
CA PRO A 296 -7.86 16.82 -2.24
C PRO A 296 -8.91 17.17 -3.31
N TYR A 297 -8.65 16.83 -4.56
CA TYR A 297 -9.71 16.75 -5.56
C TYR A 297 -10.75 15.70 -5.18
N LYS A 298 -12.04 15.97 -5.39
CA LYS A 298 -13.16 15.04 -5.10
C LYS A 298 -13.04 13.70 -5.85
N SER A 299 -12.35 13.69 -6.98
CA SER A 299 -12.03 12.49 -7.75
C SER A 299 -10.90 11.65 -7.12
N ASN A 300 -10.07 12.22 -6.25
CA ASN A 300 -8.95 11.51 -5.62
C ASN A 300 -9.40 10.71 -4.39
N LYS A 301 -10.08 9.58 -4.65
CA LYS A 301 -10.62 8.70 -3.60
C LYS A 301 -9.54 8.15 -2.66
N SER A 302 -8.32 7.91 -3.16
CA SER A 302 -7.20 7.44 -2.34
C SER A 302 -6.77 8.48 -1.30
N ALA A 303 -6.62 9.76 -1.70
CA ALA A 303 -6.29 10.83 -0.77
C ALA A 303 -7.41 11.03 0.26
N ILE A 304 -8.68 11.02 -0.16
CA ILE A 304 -9.82 11.13 0.74
C ILE A 304 -9.80 10.01 1.79
N LYS A 305 -9.62 8.75 1.35
CA LYS A 305 -9.54 7.60 2.28
C LYS A 305 -8.37 7.76 3.27
N THR A 306 -7.22 8.25 2.80
CA THR A 306 -6.04 8.53 3.64
C THR A 306 -6.34 9.58 4.71
N ILE A 307 -6.99 10.68 4.32
CA ILE A 307 -7.34 11.80 5.21
C ILE A 307 -8.35 11.32 6.28
N LEU A 308 -9.40 10.62 5.86
CA LEU A 308 -10.42 10.08 6.77
C LEU A 308 -9.81 9.11 7.80
N LYS A 309 -8.87 8.25 7.39
CA LYS A 309 -8.15 7.34 8.30
C LYS A 309 -7.31 8.08 9.34
N ASN A 310 -6.88 9.30 9.05
CA ASN A 310 -6.13 10.17 9.97
C ASN A 310 -7.03 11.17 10.73
N GLY A 311 -8.32 10.91 10.81
CA GLY A 311 -9.26 11.73 11.59
C GLY A 311 -9.74 13.00 10.88
N GLY A 312 -9.56 13.10 9.57
CA GLY A 312 -10.04 14.25 8.79
C GLY A 312 -11.56 14.32 8.71
N VAL A 313 -12.12 15.50 8.93
CA VAL A 313 -13.55 15.78 8.84
C VAL A 313 -13.78 16.70 7.64
N LEU A 314 -14.76 16.35 6.79
CA LEU A 314 -15.14 17.18 5.65
C LEU A 314 -15.77 18.48 6.14
N MET A 315 -15.23 19.60 5.72
CA MET A 315 -15.69 20.96 6.09
C MET A 315 -16.54 21.57 4.99
N ASP A 316 -16.06 21.57 3.75
CA ASP A 316 -16.75 22.12 2.61
C ASP A 316 -16.33 21.48 1.28
N GLU A 317 -17.07 21.76 0.22
CA GLU A 317 -16.75 21.42 -1.18
C GLU A 317 -16.85 22.67 -2.04
N PHE A 318 -15.92 22.83 -2.97
CA PHE A 318 -15.93 23.98 -3.89
C PHE A 318 -15.42 23.59 -5.28
N TYR A 319 -15.79 24.40 -6.27
CA TYR A 319 -15.39 24.19 -7.66
C TYR A 319 -14.40 25.27 -8.08
N GLU A 320 -13.19 24.88 -8.47
CA GLU A 320 -12.10 25.74 -8.87
C GLU A 320 -11.25 25.04 -9.95
N ASP A 321 -10.72 25.79 -10.92
CA ASP A 321 -9.88 25.25 -12.00
C ASP A 321 -10.51 24.04 -12.72
N GLU A 322 -11.80 24.12 -13.02
CA GLU A 322 -12.58 23.07 -13.69
C GLU A 322 -12.68 21.74 -12.92
N LYS A 323 -12.42 21.74 -11.62
CA LYS A 323 -12.47 20.56 -10.77
C LYS A 323 -13.18 20.82 -9.45
N TRP A 324 -13.85 19.78 -8.95
CA TRP A 324 -14.38 19.78 -7.60
C TRP A 324 -13.27 19.39 -6.61
N SER A 325 -13.12 20.19 -5.57
CA SER A 325 -12.24 19.97 -4.42
C SER A 325 -13.04 19.82 -3.14
N GLN A 326 -12.49 19.10 -2.18
CA GLN A 326 -13.05 18.89 -0.84
C GLN A 326 -12.03 19.38 0.18
N ARG A 327 -12.47 20.20 1.14
CA ARG A 327 -11.64 20.64 2.26
C ARG A 327 -11.93 19.76 3.46
N TYR A 328 -10.89 19.13 3.98
CA TYR A 328 -10.92 18.37 5.21
C TYR A 328 -10.08 19.07 6.27
N MET A 329 -10.53 19.02 7.52
CA MET A 329 -9.78 19.48 8.67
C MET A 329 -9.44 18.30 9.57
N VAL A 330 -8.17 18.24 10.00
CA VAL A 330 -7.69 17.32 11.05
C VAL A 330 -7.37 18.17 12.27
N SER A 331 -8.02 17.90 13.41
CA SER A 331 -7.68 18.49 14.70
C SER A 331 -6.47 17.74 15.28
N LEU A 332 -5.46 18.47 15.77
CA LEU A 332 -4.19 17.94 16.24
C LEU A 332 -4.13 17.75 17.77
#